data_33634d6bf3876063e7ca8c1582e61820
#
_entry.id   33634d6bf3876063e7ca8c1582e61820
#
_cell.length_a   1.000
_cell.length_b   1.000
_cell.length_c   1.000
_cell.angle_alpha   90.00
_cell.angle_beta   90.00
_cell.angle_gamma   90.00
#
_symmetry.space_group_name_H-M   'P 1'
#
loop_
_entity.id
_entity.type
_entity.pdbx_description
1 polymer ?
#
loop_
_entity_poly.entity_id
_entity_poly.type
_entity_poly.pdbx_seq_one_letter_code
_entity_poly.pdbx_strand_id
1 'polypeptide(L)'
;MKDLPFDTLILSNKAKDRWYPTPIDTLRKSIKIDTDIENATALHNNISYNLQYIEFLEKEFKELNLSSVIYTMVVKNYLITSMSILEGLFTNIIKSNGWWKTSDLESLGYTQANETNFSGDKYIIKTEILKKCDPYMIQMNLDDLIKILNRHHSALGVDHLIYPALKRLKDLRNRVHLQKTEGNTDHDYNAFDYSVKNEMSGILHDILTSSKITDYPEIFDFIKIN
;
A
#
# COMPACT_ATOMS: atom_id res chain seq x y z
N MET A 1 -11.72 19.09 -15.53
CA MET A 1 -10.75 20.13 -15.13
C MET A 1 -9.72 20.27 -16.24
N LYS A 2 -9.22 21.48 -16.58
CA LYS A 2 -8.19 21.62 -17.62
C LYS A 2 -6.87 21.11 -17.04
N ASP A 3 -6.26 20.12 -17.67
CA ASP A 3 -4.94 19.64 -17.27
C ASP A 3 -3.92 20.75 -17.60
N LEU A 4 -3.29 21.30 -16.57
CA LEU A 4 -2.32 22.37 -16.71
C LEU A 4 -0.90 21.79 -16.63
N PRO A 5 0.02 22.21 -17.51
CA PRO A 5 1.40 21.71 -17.50
C PRO A 5 2.17 22.19 -16.26
N PHE A 6 3.31 21.55 -15.98
CA PHE A 6 4.16 21.89 -14.82
C PHE A 6 4.72 23.30 -14.82
N ASP A 7 4.79 23.98 -15.96
CA ASP A 7 5.16 25.40 -16.03
C ASP A 7 4.18 26.28 -15.25
N THR A 8 2.95 25.80 -14.99
CA THR A 8 1.97 26.46 -14.12
C THR A 8 2.21 26.23 -12.62
N LEU A 9 3.10 25.30 -12.25
CA LEU A 9 3.53 25.09 -10.85
C LEU A 9 4.59 26.11 -10.41
N ILE A 10 4.59 27.28 -11.01
CA ILE A 10 5.46 28.40 -10.61
C ILE A 10 5.06 28.86 -9.21
N LEU A 11 6.05 29.22 -8.40
CA LEU A 11 5.83 29.81 -7.09
C LEU A 11 4.97 31.09 -7.23
N SER A 12 3.70 31.01 -6.86
CA SER A 12 2.75 32.11 -6.94
C SER A 12 1.95 32.22 -5.64
N ASN A 13 1.74 33.46 -5.20
CA ASN A 13 0.86 33.75 -4.07
C ASN A 13 -0.62 33.75 -4.46
N LYS A 14 -0.94 33.65 -5.76
CA LYS A 14 -2.34 33.68 -6.26
C LYS A 14 -2.86 32.26 -6.37
N ALA A 15 -3.95 31.94 -5.66
CA ALA A 15 -4.56 30.62 -5.69
C ALA A 15 -4.94 30.13 -7.10
N LYS A 16 -5.33 31.09 -8.00
CA LYS A 16 -5.69 30.77 -9.38
C LYS A 16 -4.52 30.25 -10.25
N ASP A 17 -3.29 30.48 -9.82
CA ASP A 17 -2.08 30.05 -10.53
C ASP A 17 -1.53 28.71 -10.02
N ARG A 18 -2.27 28.04 -9.12
CA ARG A 18 -1.91 26.72 -8.61
C ARG A 18 -2.52 25.64 -9.49
N TRP A 19 -1.75 24.58 -9.72
CA TRP A 19 -2.34 23.35 -10.22
C TRP A 19 -3.15 22.67 -9.10
N TYR A 20 -4.31 22.16 -9.45
CA TYR A 20 -5.17 21.43 -8.54
C TYR A 20 -5.46 20.05 -9.12
N PRO A 21 -5.17 18.98 -8.37
CA PRO A 21 -5.57 17.62 -8.73
C PRO A 21 -7.09 17.45 -8.61
N THR A 22 -7.58 16.26 -8.91
CA THR A 22 -8.97 15.88 -8.67
C THR A 22 -9.39 16.23 -7.23
N PRO A 23 -10.53 16.94 -7.03
CA PRO A 23 -10.94 17.37 -5.69
C PRO A 23 -11.07 16.21 -4.71
N ILE A 24 -10.61 16.41 -3.46
CA ILE A 24 -10.70 15.43 -2.38
C ILE A 24 -12.11 14.85 -2.22
N ASP A 25 -13.13 15.71 -2.25
CA ASP A 25 -14.52 15.28 -2.11
C ASP A 25 -14.98 14.39 -3.27
N THR A 26 -14.45 14.60 -4.48
CA THR A 26 -14.71 13.73 -5.64
C THR A 26 -14.07 12.36 -5.43
N LEU A 27 -12.79 12.33 -5.09
CA LEU A 27 -12.08 11.06 -4.81
C LEU A 27 -12.73 10.30 -3.65
N ARG A 28 -13.08 11.01 -2.56
CA ARG A 28 -13.73 10.41 -1.41
C ARG A 28 -15.08 9.79 -1.76
N LYS A 29 -15.92 10.48 -2.52
CA LYS A 29 -17.23 9.97 -2.94
C LYS A 29 -17.14 8.80 -3.92
N SER A 30 -16.01 8.68 -4.62
CA SER A 30 -15.81 7.61 -5.61
C SER A 30 -15.35 6.30 -5.02
N ILE A 31 -14.90 6.27 -3.76
CA ILE A 31 -14.39 5.05 -3.12
C ILE A 31 -15.40 4.55 -2.10
N LYS A 32 -15.79 3.29 -2.23
CA LYS A 32 -16.64 2.60 -1.27
C LYS A 32 -15.83 2.23 -0.04
N ILE A 33 -16.15 2.85 1.09
CA ILE A 33 -15.58 2.55 2.41
C ILE A 33 -16.73 2.24 3.36
N ASP A 34 -16.62 1.14 4.06
CA ASP A 34 -17.53 0.83 5.16
C ASP A 34 -17.28 1.82 6.31
N THR A 35 -18.28 2.63 6.63
CA THR A 35 -18.19 3.70 7.63
C THR A 35 -18.40 3.22 9.06
N ASP A 36 -18.87 1.99 9.25
CA ASP A 36 -19.14 1.42 10.59
C ASP A 36 -17.86 0.94 11.28
N ILE A 37 -16.74 0.93 10.54
CA ILE A 37 -15.43 0.55 11.05
C ILE A 37 -14.81 1.72 11.82
N GLU A 38 -14.17 1.41 12.94
CA GLU A 38 -13.41 2.37 13.71
C GLU A 38 -12.41 3.15 12.85
N ASN A 39 -12.40 4.47 12.98
CA ASN A 39 -11.55 5.40 12.23
C ASN A 39 -11.76 5.40 10.70
N ALA A 40 -12.88 4.90 10.19
CA ALA A 40 -13.19 4.83 8.75
C ALA A 40 -13.10 6.19 8.05
N THR A 41 -13.60 7.26 8.68
CA THR A 41 -13.54 8.61 8.12
C THR A 41 -12.11 9.09 7.93
N ALA A 42 -11.24 8.88 8.91
CA ALA A 42 -9.82 9.25 8.81
C ALA A 42 -9.11 8.43 7.73
N LEU A 43 -9.39 7.13 7.67
CA LEU A 43 -8.87 6.24 6.63
C LEU A 43 -9.29 6.71 5.23
N HIS A 44 -10.57 7.02 5.04
CA HIS A 44 -11.13 7.48 3.77
C HIS A 44 -10.48 8.80 3.30
N ASN A 45 -10.30 9.75 4.21
CA ASN A 45 -9.61 11.01 3.91
C ASN A 45 -8.13 10.76 3.54
N ASN A 46 -7.43 9.91 4.28
CA ASN A 46 -6.03 9.58 4.00
C ASN A 46 -5.85 8.89 2.64
N ILE A 47 -6.74 7.96 2.27
CA ILE A 47 -6.75 7.37 0.92
C ILE A 47 -6.92 8.46 -0.14
N SER A 48 -7.88 9.37 0.04
CA SER A 48 -8.14 10.45 -0.93
C SER A 48 -6.96 11.41 -1.08
N TYR A 49 -6.27 11.76 0.01
CA TYR A 49 -5.04 12.58 -0.02
C TYR A 49 -3.91 11.88 -0.77
N ASN A 50 -3.72 10.59 -0.52
CA ASN A 50 -2.70 9.83 -1.21
C ASN A 50 -3.03 9.64 -2.71
N LEU A 51 -4.30 9.54 -3.09
CA LEU A 51 -4.70 9.51 -4.50
C LEU A 51 -4.40 10.82 -5.22
N GLN A 52 -4.60 11.99 -4.58
CA GLN A 52 -4.14 13.25 -5.16
C GLN A 52 -2.63 13.28 -5.36
N TYR A 53 -1.87 12.68 -4.43
CA TYR A 53 -0.42 12.59 -4.58
C TYR A 53 -0.02 11.62 -5.70
N ILE A 54 -0.72 10.51 -5.90
CA ILE A 54 -0.53 9.63 -7.06
C ILE A 54 -0.81 10.38 -8.36
N GLU A 55 -1.88 11.18 -8.44
CA GLU A 55 -2.18 12.01 -9.61
C GLU A 55 -1.05 13.01 -9.91
N PHE A 56 -0.44 13.60 -8.87
CA PHE A 56 0.73 14.44 -9.02
C PHE A 56 1.95 13.66 -9.55
N LEU A 57 2.25 12.48 -8.99
CA LEU A 57 3.35 11.64 -9.47
C LEU A 57 3.15 11.18 -10.92
N GLU A 58 1.90 10.84 -11.31
CA GLU A 58 1.58 10.52 -12.72
C GLU A 58 1.83 11.71 -13.64
N LYS A 59 1.57 12.92 -13.17
CA LYS A 59 1.88 14.16 -13.89
C LYS A 59 3.39 14.38 -14.00
N GLU A 60 4.17 14.12 -12.94
CA GLU A 60 5.64 14.17 -12.99
C GLU A 60 6.20 13.23 -14.07
N PHE A 61 5.74 11.98 -14.13
CA PHE A 61 6.17 11.01 -15.14
C PHE A 61 5.83 11.46 -16.57
N LYS A 62 4.71 12.15 -16.77
CA LYS A 62 4.24 12.57 -18.10
C LYS A 62 4.90 13.85 -18.61
N GLU A 63 5.25 14.78 -17.73
CA GLU A 63 5.63 16.13 -18.12
C GLU A 63 7.10 16.48 -17.86
N LEU A 64 7.79 15.73 -16.97
CA LEU A 64 9.18 16.00 -16.65
C LEU A 64 10.13 15.04 -17.36
N ASN A 65 11.16 15.59 -17.98
CA ASN A 65 12.29 14.81 -18.49
C ASN A 65 13.29 14.56 -17.36
N LEU A 66 13.00 13.56 -16.53
CA LEU A 66 13.75 13.25 -15.33
C LEU A 66 15.08 12.53 -15.67
N SER A 67 16.16 12.87 -14.95
CA SER A 67 17.35 12.02 -14.95
C SER A 67 17.03 10.63 -14.38
N SER A 68 17.79 9.61 -14.80
CA SER A 68 17.53 8.23 -14.42
C SER A 68 17.45 8.00 -12.90
N VAL A 69 18.33 8.65 -12.12
CA VAL A 69 18.31 8.54 -10.65
C VAL A 69 17.05 9.18 -10.06
N ILE A 70 16.65 10.36 -10.54
CA ILE A 70 15.43 11.03 -10.06
C ILE A 70 14.21 10.23 -10.44
N TYR A 71 14.14 9.70 -11.67
CA TYR A 71 13.07 8.82 -12.12
C TYR A 71 12.89 7.62 -11.17
N THR A 72 14.00 6.94 -10.83
CA THR A 72 13.99 5.83 -9.86
C THR A 72 13.40 6.24 -8.50
N MET A 73 13.75 7.43 -8.00
CA MET A 73 13.21 7.92 -6.72
C MET A 73 11.71 8.24 -6.81
N VAL A 74 11.25 8.77 -7.94
CA VAL A 74 9.81 9.00 -8.17
C VAL A 74 9.05 7.67 -8.25
N VAL A 75 9.59 6.64 -8.94
CA VAL A 75 9.02 5.29 -8.96
C VAL A 75 8.94 4.69 -7.56
N LYS A 76 9.99 4.84 -6.75
CA LYS A 76 9.99 4.39 -5.35
C LYS A 76 8.87 5.04 -4.54
N ASN A 77 8.70 6.36 -4.66
CA ASN A 77 7.63 7.10 -3.98
C ASN A 77 6.24 6.66 -4.46
N TYR A 78 6.10 6.46 -5.77
CA TYR A 78 4.88 5.96 -6.39
C TYR A 78 4.48 4.59 -5.80
N LEU A 79 5.41 3.65 -5.76
CA LEU A 79 5.18 2.32 -5.17
C LEU A 79 4.78 2.40 -3.70
N ILE A 80 5.51 3.17 -2.88
CA ILE A 80 5.23 3.30 -1.45
C ILE A 80 3.82 3.87 -1.23
N THR A 81 3.47 4.93 -1.94
CA THR A 81 2.17 5.59 -1.82
C THR A 81 1.04 4.68 -2.28
N SER A 82 1.19 4.03 -3.45
CA SER A 82 0.21 3.09 -3.98
C SER A 82 -0.04 1.92 -3.04
N MET A 83 1.02 1.32 -2.50
CA MET A 83 0.90 0.23 -1.53
C MET A 83 0.24 0.68 -0.22
N SER A 84 0.42 1.94 0.19
CA SER A 84 -0.25 2.50 1.37
C SER A 84 -1.75 2.71 1.13
N ILE A 85 -2.15 3.11 -0.07
CA ILE A 85 -3.57 3.18 -0.48
C ILE A 85 -4.19 1.78 -0.42
N LEU A 86 -3.52 0.78 -1.01
CA LEU A 86 -4.00 -0.60 -1.00
C LEU A 86 -4.09 -1.17 0.41
N GLU A 87 -3.10 -0.91 1.28
CA GLU A 87 -3.12 -1.32 2.68
C GLU A 87 -4.34 -0.77 3.41
N GLY A 88 -4.69 0.50 3.16
CA GLY A 88 -5.90 1.13 3.70
C GLY A 88 -7.18 0.46 3.20
N LEU A 89 -7.32 0.25 1.89
CA LEU A 89 -8.47 -0.42 1.29
C LEU A 89 -8.62 -1.86 1.81
N PHE A 90 -7.52 -2.62 1.86
CA PHE A 90 -7.53 -3.99 2.35
C PHE A 90 -7.93 -4.05 3.82
N THR A 91 -7.44 -3.12 4.64
CA THR A 91 -7.84 -2.99 6.05
C THR A 91 -9.35 -2.81 6.18
N ASN A 92 -9.94 -1.91 5.40
CA ASN A 92 -11.38 -1.67 5.41
C ASN A 92 -12.15 -2.93 5.02
N ILE A 93 -11.83 -3.54 3.87
CA ILE A 93 -12.51 -4.74 3.36
C ILE A 93 -12.42 -5.91 4.36
N ILE A 94 -11.26 -6.15 4.94
CA ILE A 94 -11.04 -7.26 5.88
C ILE A 94 -11.82 -7.03 7.17
N LYS A 95 -11.84 -5.81 7.69
CA LYS A 95 -12.61 -5.47 8.89
C LYS A 95 -14.11 -5.55 8.65
N SER A 96 -14.62 -4.99 7.56
CA SER A 96 -16.05 -5.00 7.23
C SER A 96 -16.60 -6.41 7.00
N ASN A 97 -15.77 -7.35 6.58
CA ASN A 97 -16.15 -8.74 6.42
C ASN A 97 -15.90 -9.61 7.67
N GLY A 98 -15.41 -9.04 8.77
CA GLY A 98 -15.12 -9.79 9.99
C GLY A 98 -13.94 -10.76 9.88
N TRP A 99 -13.03 -10.57 8.90
CA TRP A 99 -11.85 -11.44 8.69
C TRP A 99 -10.62 -10.97 9.43
N TRP A 100 -10.73 -9.93 10.25
CA TRP A 100 -9.61 -9.44 11.05
C TRP A 100 -9.25 -10.46 12.11
N LYS A 101 -7.96 -10.77 12.24
CA LYS A 101 -7.48 -11.75 13.23
C LYS A 101 -7.67 -11.22 14.65
N THR A 102 -8.15 -12.09 15.51
CA THR A 102 -8.27 -11.85 16.95
C THR A 102 -7.45 -12.86 17.74
N SER A 103 -7.09 -12.52 18.97
CA SER A 103 -6.47 -13.42 19.94
C SER A 103 -7.20 -13.26 21.28
N ASP A 104 -7.37 -14.35 21.99
CA ASP A 104 -7.80 -14.42 23.39
C ASP A 104 -6.62 -14.73 24.34
N LEU A 105 -5.38 -14.61 23.81
CA LEU A 105 -4.15 -14.93 24.52
C LEU A 105 -3.21 -13.70 24.53
N GLU A 106 -2.83 -13.29 25.72
CA GLU A 106 -1.84 -12.23 25.95
C GLU A 106 -0.50 -12.86 26.36
N SER A 107 0.60 -12.46 25.68
CA SER A 107 1.94 -12.93 26.03
C SER A 107 2.43 -12.21 27.28
N LEU A 108 2.74 -12.97 28.35
CA LEU A 108 3.35 -12.48 29.58
C LEU A 108 4.89 -12.51 29.53
N GLY A 109 5.47 -13.12 28.47
CA GLY A 109 6.89 -13.26 28.30
C GLY A 109 7.32 -14.72 28.09
N TYR A 110 8.62 -14.97 28.24
CA TYR A 110 9.20 -16.27 28.00
C TYR A 110 9.83 -16.81 29.28
N THR A 111 9.82 -18.14 29.44
CA THR A 111 10.64 -18.80 30.47
C THR A 111 12.13 -18.58 30.18
N GLN A 112 12.96 -18.74 31.23
CA GLN A 112 14.41 -18.71 31.05
C GLN A 112 14.82 -19.76 30.03
N ALA A 113 15.62 -19.35 29.05
CA ALA A 113 16.11 -20.23 28.00
C ALA A 113 17.21 -21.15 28.55
N ASN A 114 17.10 -22.44 28.27
CA ASN A 114 18.15 -23.42 28.53
C ASN A 114 18.83 -23.80 27.23
N GLU A 115 20.17 -23.87 27.23
CA GLU A 115 20.93 -24.38 26.10
C GLU A 115 20.86 -25.92 26.11
N THR A 116 20.50 -26.51 24.98
CA THR A 116 20.39 -27.96 24.77
C THR A 116 21.15 -28.35 23.52
N ASN A 117 21.87 -29.47 23.56
CA ASN A 117 22.53 -30.03 22.39
C ASN A 117 21.62 -31.08 21.75
N PHE A 118 21.40 -30.92 20.44
CA PHE A 118 20.66 -31.90 19.63
C PHE A 118 21.36 -32.09 18.29
N SER A 119 21.67 -33.36 17.97
CA SER A 119 22.38 -33.73 16.73
C SER A 119 23.72 -32.98 16.49
N GLY A 120 24.43 -32.61 17.57
CA GLY A 120 25.70 -31.89 17.47
C GLY A 120 25.60 -30.37 17.45
N ASP A 121 24.41 -29.83 17.30
CA ASP A 121 24.16 -28.37 17.32
C ASP A 121 23.59 -27.93 18.67
N LYS A 122 23.85 -26.63 19.00
CA LYS A 122 23.34 -26.00 20.21
C LYS A 122 22.01 -25.29 19.93
N TYR A 123 21.00 -25.61 20.72
CA TYR A 123 19.67 -25.02 20.64
C TYR A 123 19.30 -24.31 21.94
N ILE A 124 18.53 -23.24 21.81
CA ILE A 124 17.92 -22.54 22.94
C ILE A 124 16.42 -22.75 22.85
N ILE A 125 15.83 -23.43 23.80
CA ILE A 125 14.38 -23.65 23.87
C ILE A 125 13.78 -22.61 24.79
N LYS A 126 12.88 -21.78 24.27
CA LYS A 126 12.08 -20.82 25.03
C LYS A 126 10.62 -21.22 25.00
N THR A 127 9.97 -21.23 26.15
CA THR A 127 8.53 -21.47 26.25
C THR A 127 7.84 -20.13 26.52
N GLU A 128 6.88 -19.76 25.69
CA GLU A 128 6.07 -18.58 25.87
C GLU A 128 4.98 -18.84 26.92
N ILE A 129 4.81 -17.89 27.84
CA ILE A 129 3.75 -17.91 28.85
C ILE A 129 2.60 -17.05 28.33
N LEU A 130 1.46 -17.70 28.06
CA LEU A 130 0.25 -17.05 27.56
C LEU A 130 -0.81 -17.02 28.67
N LYS A 131 -1.43 -15.85 28.84
CA LYS A 131 -2.58 -15.64 29.72
C LYS A 131 -3.84 -15.50 28.87
N LYS A 132 -4.91 -16.18 29.26
CA LYS A 132 -6.23 -15.95 28.66
C LYS A 132 -6.75 -14.57 29.04
N CYS A 133 -7.28 -13.84 28.07
CA CYS A 133 -7.90 -12.53 28.18
C CYS A 133 -9.16 -12.45 27.32
N ASP A 134 -9.87 -11.34 27.37
CA ASP A 134 -10.97 -11.08 26.45
C ASP A 134 -10.41 -10.96 25.02
N PRO A 135 -11.15 -11.44 24.00
CA PRO A 135 -10.70 -11.37 22.61
C PRO A 135 -10.41 -9.93 22.16
N TYR A 136 -9.24 -9.73 21.58
CA TYR A 136 -8.81 -8.44 21.03
C TYR A 136 -8.27 -8.58 19.60
N MET A 137 -8.33 -7.49 18.82
CA MET A 137 -7.77 -7.46 17.47
C MET A 137 -6.25 -7.41 17.53
N ILE A 138 -5.57 -8.37 16.91
CA ILE A 138 -4.11 -8.36 16.79
C ILE A 138 -3.67 -7.40 15.68
N GLN A 139 -2.48 -6.86 15.78
CA GLN A 139 -1.89 -6.07 14.71
C GLN A 139 -1.57 -6.99 13.53
N MET A 140 -2.00 -6.59 12.33
CA MET A 140 -1.68 -7.26 11.09
C MET A 140 -0.84 -6.36 10.19
N ASN A 141 0.12 -6.94 9.51
CA ASN A 141 0.92 -6.26 8.50
C ASN A 141 0.33 -6.47 7.10
N LEU A 142 0.85 -5.74 6.10
CA LEU A 142 0.38 -5.84 4.71
C LEU A 142 0.46 -7.27 4.14
N ASP A 143 1.44 -8.07 4.54
CA ASP A 143 1.55 -9.47 4.11
C ASP A 143 0.39 -10.33 4.63
N ASP A 144 -0.05 -10.09 5.88
CA ASP A 144 -1.23 -10.75 6.43
C ASP A 144 -2.50 -10.35 5.67
N LEU A 145 -2.66 -9.06 5.36
CA LEU A 145 -3.81 -8.56 4.61
C LEU A 145 -3.87 -9.19 3.21
N ILE A 146 -2.75 -9.22 2.48
CA ILE A 146 -2.65 -9.86 1.16
C ILE A 146 -2.99 -11.36 1.26
N LYS A 147 -2.50 -12.08 2.27
CA LYS A 147 -2.82 -13.50 2.47
C LYS A 147 -4.29 -13.76 2.73
N ILE A 148 -4.95 -12.91 3.52
CA ILE A 148 -6.39 -13.03 3.78
C ILE A 148 -7.18 -12.78 2.51
N LEU A 149 -6.90 -11.70 1.78
CA LEU A 149 -7.60 -11.39 0.54
C LEU A 149 -7.36 -12.43 -0.56
N ASN A 150 -6.17 -13.03 -0.63
CA ASN A 150 -5.91 -14.14 -1.55
C ASN A 150 -6.80 -15.37 -1.26
N ARG A 151 -7.13 -15.63 0.00
CA ARG A 151 -8.11 -16.68 0.37
C ARG A 151 -9.55 -16.28 0.01
N HIS A 152 -9.86 -15.00 0.06
CA HIS A 152 -11.14 -14.40 -0.24
C HIS A 152 -11.07 -13.58 -1.53
N HIS A 153 -10.45 -14.13 -2.59
CA HIS A 153 -10.05 -13.43 -3.80
C HIS A 153 -11.18 -12.65 -4.51
N SER A 154 -12.43 -13.07 -4.37
CA SER A 154 -13.60 -12.37 -4.93
C SER A 154 -13.90 -11.04 -4.24
N ALA A 155 -13.31 -10.76 -3.08
CA ALA A 155 -13.60 -9.55 -2.31
C ALA A 155 -13.13 -8.26 -3.01
N LEU A 156 -12.06 -8.33 -3.78
CA LEU A 156 -11.55 -7.19 -4.57
C LEU A 156 -12.25 -7.05 -5.93
N GLY A 157 -12.92 -8.09 -6.43
CA GLY A 157 -13.56 -8.09 -7.75
C GLY A 157 -12.58 -8.00 -8.93
N VAL A 158 -11.34 -8.42 -8.74
CA VAL A 158 -10.28 -8.47 -9.74
C VAL A 158 -9.72 -9.88 -9.90
N ASP A 159 -8.96 -10.12 -10.97
CA ASP A 159 -8.33 -11.42 -11.21
C ASP A 159 -7.37 -11.79 -10.06
N HIS A 160 -7.43 -13.04 -9.62
CA HIS A 160 -6.55 -13.55 -8.56
C HIS A 160 -5.05 -13.57 -8.95
N LEU A 161 -4.73 -13.48 -10.22
CA LEU A 161 -3.35 -13.40 -10.72
C LEU A 161 -2.58 -12.17 -10.23
N ILE A 162 -3.27 -11.18 -9.65
CA ILE A 162 -2.59 -10.01 -9.06
C ILE A 162 -1.83 -10.33 -7.77
N TYR A 163 -2.20 -11.39 -7.01
CA TYR A 163 -1.64 -11.63 -5.67
C TYR A 163 -0.14 -11.95 -5.65
N PRO A 164 0.43 -12.73 -6.59
CA PRO A 164 1.87 -12.90 -6.70
C PRO A 164 2.62 -11.58 -6.92
N ALA A 165 2.09 -10.72 -7.78
CA ALA A 165 2.64 -9.40 -8.06
C ALA A 165 2.54 -8.47 -6.83
N LEU A 166 1.39 -8.43 -6.15
CA LEU A 166 1.20 -7.69 -4.89
C LEU A 166 2.24 -8.10 -3.84
N LYS A 167 2.50 -9.40 -3.69
CA LYS A 167 3.51 -9.90 -2.74
C LYS A 167 4.90 -9.40 -3.11
N ARG A 168 5.30 -9.48 -4.38
CA ARG A 168 6.58 -8.99 -4.87
C ARG A 168 6.73 -7.48 -4.68
N LEU A 169 5.71 -6.69 -5.02
CA LEU A 169 5.71 -5.23 -4.85
C LEU A 169 5.74 -4.82 -3.38
N LYS A 170 5.06 -5.56 -2.50
CA LYS A 170 5.18 -5.38 -1.05
C LYS A 170 6.62 -5.59 -0.57
N ASP A 171 7.31 -6.61 -1.07
CA ASP A 171 8.71 -6.85 -0.69
C ASP A 171 9.62 -5.71 -1.17
N LEU A 172 9.37 -5.18 -2.39
CA LEU A 172 10.04 -3.97 -2.88
C LEU A 172 9.72 -2.74 -2.02
N ARG A 173 8.45 -2.55 -1.63
CA ARG A 173 8.05 -1.43 -0.73
C ARG A 173 8.81 -1.48 0.60
N ASN A 174 9.09 -2.66 1.12
CA ASN A 174 9.85 -2.82 2.37
C ASN A 174 11.33 -2.38 2.25
N ARG A 175 11.84 -2.16 1.02
CA ARG A 175 13.17 -1.59 0.76
C ARG A 175 13.23 -0.06 0.98
N VAL A 176 12.15 0.56 1.45
CA VAL A 176 12.19 1.96 1.93
C VAL A 176 13.30 2.16 2.99
N HIS A 177 13.60 1.12 3.76
CA HIS A 177 14.70 1.12 4.71
C HIS A 177 16.02 0.89 3.98
N LEU A 178 16.85 1.93 3.87
CA LEU A 178 18.14 1.92 3.15
C LEU A 178 19.13 0.83 3.62
N GLN A 179 18.90 0.26 4.80
CA GLN A 179 19.71 -0.82 5.37
C GLN A 179 19.40 -2.20 4.78
N LYS A 180 18.28 -2.36 4.06
CA LYS A 180 17.87 -3.64 3.48
C LYS A 180 18.43 -3.76 2.06
N THR A 181 19.68 -4.20 1.95
CA THR A 181 20.32 -4.52 0.69
C THR A 181 20.73 -5.99 0.65
N GLU A 182 20.61 -6.62 -0.51
CA GLU A 182 20.99 -8.02 -0.75
C GLU A 182 22.39 -8.13 -1.37
N GLY A 183 23.33 -7.33 -0.87
CA GLY A 183 24.71 -7.29 -1.33
C GLY A 183 25.16 -5.93 -1.85
N ASN A 184 26.44 -5.81 -2.18
CA ASN A 184 27.07 -4.52 -2.51
C ASN A 184 26.59 -3.89 -3.83
N THR A 185 25.99 -4.66 -4.73
CA THR A 185 25.47 -4.20 -6.02
C THR A 185 23.96 -4.03 -6.03
N ASP A 186 23.29 -4.37 -4.91
CA ASP A 186 21.84 -4.23 -4.77
C ASP A 186 21.51 -2.82 -4.27
N HIS A 187 21.01 -1.98 -5.15
CA HIS A 187 20.65 -0.61 -4.86
C HIS A 187 19.34 -0.21 -5.56
N ASP A 188 18.74 0.87 -5.09
CA ASP A 188 17.45 1.37 -5.54
C ASP A 188 17.36 1.58 -7.05
N TYR A 189 18.46 2.02 -7.68
CA TYR A 189 18.52 2.26 -9.12
C TYR A 189 18.16 1.03 -9.95
N ASN A 190 18.51 -0.18 -9.49
CA ASN A 190 18.20 -1.42 -10.17
C ASN A 190 16.82 -1.99 -9.80
N ALA A 191 16.27 -1.55 -8.69
CA ALA A 191 15.06 -2.12 -8.11
C ALA A 191 13.77 -1.37 -8.49
N PHE A 192 13.86 -0.08 -8.80
CA PHE A 192 12.70 0.79 -9.05
C PHE A 192 12.76 1.36 -10.47
N ASP A 193 12.42 0.53 -11.43
CA ASP A 193 12.45 0.87 -12.85
C ASP A 193 11.03 1.11 -13.43
N TYR A 194 10.99 1.35 -14.74
CA TYR A 194 9.76 1.55 -15.49
C TYR A 194 8.80 0.34 -15.40
N SER A 195 9.31 -0.88 -15.33
CA SER A 195 8.48 -2.08 -15.26
C SER A 195 7.74 -2.17 -13.92
N VAL A 196 8.41 -1.82 -12.83
CA VAL A 196 7.81 -1.72 -11.48
C VAL A 196 6.72 -0.65 -11.45
N LYS A 197 6.98 0.52 -12.05
CA LYS A 197 5.96 1.59 -12.16
C LYS A 197 4.74 1.10 -12.88
N ASN A 198 4.90 0.50 -14.05
CA ASN A 198 3.77 0.03 -14.85
C ASN A 198 2.98 -1.08 -14.18
N GLU A 199 3.67 -2.06 -13.61
CA GLU A 199 2.99 -3.13 -12.89
C GLU A 199 2.19 -2.59 -11.69
N MET A 200 2.77 -1.66 -10.91
CA MET A 200 2.06 -1.04 -9.79
C MET A 200 0.86 -0.22 -10.28
N SER A 201 1.03 0.55 -11.35
CA SER A 201 -0.07 1.32 -11.95
C SER A 201 -1.20 0.42 -12.43
N GLY A 202 -0.90 -0.68 -13.11
CA GLY A 202 -1.90 -1.64 -13.57
C GLY A 202 -2.69 -2.22 -12.40
N ILE A 203 -2.00 -2.72 -11.38
CA ILE A 203 -2.64 -3.30 -10.19
C ILE A 203 -3.50 -2.25 -9.45
N LEU A 204 -2.96 -1.05 -9.24
CA LEU A 204 -3.70 0.02 -8.57
C LEU A 204 -4.94 0.42 -9.35
N HIS A 205 -4.82 0.57 -10.68
CA HIS A 205 -5.94 0.88 -11.56
C HIS A 205 -7.00 -0.23 -11.52
N ASP A 206 -6.62 -1.50 -11.69
CA ASP A 206 -7.55 -2.63 -11.68
C ASP A 206 -8.34 -2.71 -10.38
N ILE A 207 -7.68 -2.53 -9.23
CA ILE A 207 -8.34 -2.54 -7.93
C ILE A 207 -9.27 -1.33 -7.77
N LEU A 208 -8.79 -0.12 -8.07
CA LEU A 208 -9.58 1.11 -7.89
C LEU A 208 -10.77 1.20 -8.84
N THR A 209 -10.71 0.60 -10.04
CA THR A 209 -11.80 0.58 -11.01
C THR A 209 -12.75 -0.60 -10.82
N SER A 210 -12.45 -1.52 -9.90
CA SER A 210 -13.34 -2.63 -9.58
C SER A 210 -14.69 -2.15 -9.05
N SER A 211 -15.77 -2.79 -9.47
CA SER A 211 -17.13 -2.54 -8.96
C SER A 211 -17.30 -2.77 -7.45
N LYS A 212 -16.36 -3.48 -6.81
CA LYS A 212 -16.31 -3.63 -5.35
C LYS A 212 -15.81 -2.38 -4.65
N ILE A 213 -15.01 -1.57 -5.34
CA ILE A 213 -14.33 -0.38 -4.80
C ILE A 213 -15.02 0.91 -5.23
N THR A 214 -15.54 0.97 -6.47
CA THR A 214 -16.13 2.20 -7.01
C THR A 214 -17.36 1.95 -7.86
N ASP A 215 -18.21 2.98 -8.00
CA ASP A 215 -19.23 3.07 -9.04
C ASP A 215 -18.84 4.08 -10.14
N TYR A 216 -17.65 4.69 -10.04
CA TYR A 216 -17.14 5.76 -10.91
C TYR A 216 -15.71 5.46 -11.38
N PRO A 217 -15.49 4.36 -12.15
CA PRO A 217 -14.16 3.92 -12.53
C PRO A 217 -13.38 4.96 -13.34
N GLU A 218 -14.05 5.81 -14.12
CA GLU A 218 -13.45 6.85 -14.96
C GLU A 218 -12.66 7.91 -14.17
N ILE A 219 -12.95 8.07 -12.88
CA ILE A 219 -12.25 9.01 -12.02
C ILE A 219 -10.77 8.61 -11.83
N PHE A 220 -10.45 7.33 -12.02
CA PHE A 220 -9.11 6.79 -11.86
C PHE A 220 -8.34 6.62 -13.18
N ASP A 221 -8.86 7.15 -14.30
CA ASP A 221 -8.20 7.07 -15.62
C ASP A 221 -6.80 7.74 -15.65
N PHE A 222 -6.50 8.63 -14.71
CA PHE A 222 -5.17 9.24 -14.59
C PHE A 222 -4.06 8.22 -14.27
N ILE A 223 -4.40 7.05 -13.70
CA ILE A 223 -3.47 5.94 -13.40
C ILE A 223 -3.30 5.01 -14.61
N LYS A 224 -4.20 5.07 -15.58
CA LYS A 224 -4.22 4.16 -16.72
C LYS A 224 -2.90 4.22 -17.51
N ILE A 225 -2.33 3.04 -17.76
CA ILE A 225 -1.15 2.90 -18.62
C ILE A 225 -1.60 3.07 -20.07
N ASN A 226 -1.04 4.06 -20.75
CA ASN A 226 -1.27 4.29 -22.20
C ASN A 226 -0.35 3.41 -23.03
#